data_3408362316abba92a21c553ecb7c64c6
#
_entry.id   3408362316abba92a21c553ecb7c64c6
#
_cell.length_a   1.000
_cell.length_b   1.000
_cell.length_c   1.000
_cell.angle_alpha   90.00
_cell.angle_beta   90.00
_cell.angle_gamma   90.00
#
_symmetry.space_group_name_H-M   'P 1'
#
loop_
_entity.id
_entity.type
_entity.pdbx_description
1 polymer ?
#
loop_
_entity_poly.entity_id
_entity_poly.type
_entity_poly.pdbx_seq_one_letter_code
_entity_poly.pdbx_strand_id
1 'polypeptide(L)'
;MATTEIHPKADLGSLRIHDSHRSGGKTGKLLSYASAVLGLIVIIAGLAYALRNQTPVVEVVTAQKPEIGGRSAILNASGYVTPRRRATIAAKITGRVTGVFFDEGTHVKAGQLLATLDDSDVKKALDSAKADRDSSQAAIADFQVQLKFSQIELRRAEQLQQAGVQTQEQLDTASTNVDSLKAKINLAKQQVQGSEMRIREAQQAVDNCVITAPYDGIVVSKDAQVGEMVSPISAGGGFTRTGIATIVDMNSNEIEVDVNESYIARVKDRQKVTAILDAYPDWEIPSHVRTVIPTADRQKATV
;
A
#
# COMPACT_ATOMS: atom_id res chain seq x y z
N MET A 1 25.02 -4.15 -63.29
CA MET A 1 26.27 -3.46 -63.65
C MET A 1 27.29 -3.89 -62.61
N ALA A 2 28.09 -4.85 -62.94
CA ALA A 2 29.42 -4.83 -63.50
C ALA A 2 30.37 -4.05 -62.58
N THR A 3 31.39 -4.56 -62.06
CA THR A 3 32.55 -5.08 -62.75
C THR A 3 33.48 -5.90 -61.80
N THR A 4 33.87 -7.00 -62.29
CA THR A 4 34.97 -7.86 -61.91
C THR A 4 36.32 -7.18 -62.07
N GLU A 5 37.27 -7.30 -61.14
CA GLU A 5 38.67 -7.09 -61.43
C GLU A 5 39.51 -8.30 -60.95
N ILE A 6 40.22 -8.83 -61.93
CA ILE A 6 41.12 -9.97 -61.89
C ILE A 6 42.52 -9.46 -61.55
N HIS A 7 43.21 -10.06 -60.57
CA HIS A 7 44.65 -9.86 -60.40
C HIS A 7 45.46 -11.02 -60.98
N PRO A 8 46.53 -10.71 -61.70
CA PRO A 8 47.34 -11.73 -62.35
C PRO A 8 48.35 -12.38 -61.40
N LYS A 9 48.54 -13.65 -61.59
CA LYS A 9 49.60 -14.48 -60.98
C LYS A 9 50.98 -14.04 -61.49
N ALA A 10 51.90 -13.78 -60.56
CA ALA A 10 53.34 -13.65 -60.87
C ALA A 10 53.97 -15.03 -60.92
N ASP A 11 54.56 -15.33 -62.05
CA ASP A 11 55.35 -16.50 -62.36
C ASP A 11 56.78 -16.34 -61.80
N LEU A 12 57.23 -17.25 -60.94
CA LEU A 12 58.58 -17.29 -60.34
C LEU A 12 59.44 -18.47 -60.88
N GLY A 13 59.38 -18.62 -62.18
CA GLY A 13 60.10 -19.70 -62.85
C GLY A 13 61.55 -19.43 -63.22
N SER A 14 62.30 -18.49 -62.67
CA SER A 14 63.59 -18.10 -63.19
C SER A 14 64.73 -17.95 -62.17
N LEU A 15 64.83 -18.85 -61.19
CA LEU A 15 66.04 -18.90 -60.37
C LEU A 15 66.50 -20.36 -60.14
N ARG A 16 67.07 -20.91 -61.19
CA ARG A 16 67.78 -22.19 -61.14
C ARG A 16 69.28 -21.88 -61.11
N ILE A 17 69.98 -22.16 -60.02
CA ILE A 17 71.43 -22.08 -59.91
C ILE A 17 72.03 -23.52 -59.89
N HIS A 18 72.96 -23.72 -60.75
CA HIS A 18 73.68 -24.96 -61.03
C HIS A 18 74.62 -25.40 -59.90
N ASP A 19 74.69 -26.73 -59.68
CA ASP A 19 75.68 -27.42 -58.87
C ASP A 19 77.04 -27.42 -59.48
N SER A 20 78.08 -27.18 -58.69
CA SER A 20 79.39 -27.67 -58.97
C SER A 20 80.21 -27.97 -57.67
N HIS A 21 80.41 -29.20 -57.44
CA HIS A 21 81.54 -29.87 -56.80
C HIS A 21 82.39 -29.24 -55.72
N ARG A 22 82.41 -29.88 -54.50
CA ARG A 22 83.72 -30.45 -54.03
C ARG A 22 83.58 -31.43 -52.86
N SER A 23 84.25 -32.51 -52.98
CA SER A 23 84.43 -33.58 -52.01
C SER A 23 85.29 -33.22 -50.82
N GLY A 24 85.07 -33.84 -49.68
CA GLY A 24 86.00 -33.82 -48.56
C GLY A 24 85.48 -34.32 -47.24
N GLY A 25 85.86 -35.50 -46.83
CA GLY A 25 86.03 -35.88 -45.40
C GLY A 25 84.83 -36.38 -44.63
N LYS A 26 84.54 -37.68 -44.69
CA LYS A 26 83.42 -38.36 -43.97
C LYS A 26 83.65 -38.58 -42.43
N THR A 27 84.74 -38.15 -41.82
CA THR A 27 85.06 -38.48 -40.44
C THR A 27 84.81 -37.31 -39.43
N GLY A 28 84.82 -36.06 -39.90
CA GLY A 28 84.57 -34.91 -39.02
C GLY A 28 83.04 -34.64 -38.74
N LYS A 29 82.16 -35.13 -39.64
CA LYS A 29 80.71 -34.86 -39.44
C LYS A 29 80.03 -35.81 -38.43
N LEU A 30 80.60 -37.03 -38.22
CA LEU A 30 80.04 -37.91 -37.19
C LEU A 30 80.35 -37.48 -35.77
N LEU A 31 81.51 -36.85 -35.52
CA LEU A 31 81.87 -36.34 -34.20
C LEU A 31 81.04 -35.05 -33.83
N SER A 32 80.74 -34.22 -34.81
CA SER A 32 79.90 -33.05 -34.62
C SER A 32 78.42 -33.38 -34.36
N TYR A 33 77.89 -34.44 -35.01
CA TYR A 33 76.55 -34.92 -34.74
C TYR A 33 76.44 -35.57 -33.33
N ALA A 34 77.48 -36.30 -32.92
CA ALA A 34 77.53 -36.95 -31.62
C ALA A 34 77.55 -35.88 -30.48
N SER A 35 78.34 -34.77 -30.64
CA SER A 35 78.37 -33.70 -29.69
C SER A 35 77.05 -32.87 -29.64
N ALA A 36 76.45 -32.73 -30.82
CA ALA A 36 75.14 -32.01 -30.87
C ALA A 36 74.02 -32.83 -30.19
N VAL A 37 74.01 -34.19 -30.42
CA VAL A 37 73.07 -35.10 -29.77
C VAL A 37 73.27 -35.12 -28.23
N LEU A 38 74.55 -35.20 -27.80
CA LEU A 38 74.89 -35.15 -26.37
C LEU A 38 74.43 -33.80 -25.72
N GLY A 39 74.69 -32.69 -26.43
CA GLY A 39 74.22 -31.35 -25.98
C GLY A 39 72.67 -31.26 -25.88
N LEU A 40 71.99 -31.83 -26.84
CA LEU A 40 70.56 -31.87 -26.84
C LEU A 40 69.99 -32.73 -25.67
N ILE A 41 70.60 -33.86 -25.41
CA ILE A 41 70.25 -34.73 -24.26
C ILE A 41 70.45 -34.00 -22.94
N VAL A 42 71.58 -33.28 -22.78
CA VAL A 42 71.87 -32.53 -21.58
C VAL A 42 70.81 -31.34 -21.38
N ILE A 43 70.48 -30.70 -22.51
CA ILE A 43 69.42 -29.62 -22.46
C ILE A 43 68.08 -30.22 -22.10
N ILE A 44 67.69 -31.37 -22.70
CA ILE A 44 66.43 -32.05 -22.40
C ILE A 44 66.43 -32.56 -20.95
N ALA A 45 67.52 -33.11 -20.47
CA ALA A 45 67.65 -33.58 -19.09
C ALA A 45 67.58 -32.36 -18.09
N GLY A 46 68.27 -31.25 -18.43
CA GLY A 46 68.21 -30.01 -17.64
C GLY A 46 66.79 -29.41 -17.59
N LEU A 47 66.11 -29.40 -18.76
CA LEU A 47 64.72 -28.91 -18.84
C LEU A 47 63.75 -29.82 -18.06
N ALA A 48 63.91 -31.16 -18.22
CA ALA A 48 63.15 -32.16 -17.47
C ALA A 48 63.39 -32.05 -15.94
N TYR A 49 64.63 -31.76 -15.51
CA TYR A 49 64.94 -31.55 -14.11
C TYR A 49 64.37 -30.24 -13.57
N ALA A 50 64.39 -29.18 -14.37
CA ALA A 50 63.83 -27.87 -13.99
C ALA A 50 62.28 -27.98 -13.92
N LEU A 51 61.62 -28.66 -14.84
CA LEU A 51 60.17 -28.85 -14.82
C LEU A 51 59.72 -29.81 -13.70
N ARG A 52 60.53 -30.77 -13.34
CA ARG A 52 60.23 -31.72 -12.26
C ARG A 52 60.42 -31.12 -10.86
N ASN A 53 61.20 -30.07 -10.74
CA ASN A 53 61.46 -29.39 -9.47
C ASN A 53 60.60 -28.13 -9.22
N GLN A 54 59.58 -27.93 -10.04
CA GLN A 54 58.58 -26.93 -9.70
C GLN A 54 57.71 -27.48 -8.56
N THR A 55 58.07 -27.20 -7.35
CA THR A 55 57.20 -27.42 -6.21
C THR A 55 55.96 -26.56 -6.41
N PRO A 56 54.72 -27.12 -6.47
CA PRO A 56 53.52 -26.32 -6.54
C PRO A 56 53.45 -25.42 -5.29
N VAL A 57 53.38 -24.11 -5.50
CA VAL A 57 53.08 -23.18 -4.43
C VAL A 57 51.65 -23.46 -4.03
N VAL A 58 51.46 -24.18 -2.97
CA VAL A 58 50.13 -24.38 -2.39
C VAL A 58 49.86 -23.17 -1.50
N GLU A 59 48.92 -22.37 -1.91
CA GLU A 59 48.38 -21.31 -1.08
C GLU A 59 47.62 -21.96 0.09
N VAL A 60 48.22 -21.98 1.26
CA VAL A 60 47.57 -22.52 2.46
C VAL A 60 46.65 -21.49 2.98
N VAL A 61 45.38 -21.59 2.64
CA VAL A 61 44.32 -20.84 3.34
C VAL A 61 44.16 -21.50 4.71
N THR A 62 44.53 -20.79 5.74
CA THR A 62 44.23 -21.19 7.12
C THR A 62 42.74 -21.33 7.26
N ALA A 63 42.21 -22.53 7.44
CA ALA A 63 40.84 -22.74 7.81
C ALA A 63 40.62 -22.05 9.15
N GLN A 64 39.95 -20.89 9.11
CA GLN A 64 39.45 -20.28 10.33
C GLN A 64 38.42 -21.23 10.91
N LYS A 65 38.65 -21.69 12.12
CA LYS A 65 37.66 -22.41 12.88
C LYS A 65 36.39 -21.54 12.94
N PRO A 66 35.27 -22.00 12.43
CA PRO A 66 34.05 -21.22 12.57
C PRO A 66 33.89 -20.91 14.06
N GLU A 67 33.73 -19.64 14.42
CA GLU A 67 33.39 -19.28 15.78
C GLU A 67 32.08 -20.02 16.13
N ILE A 68 32.24 -21.06 16.94
CA ILE A 68 31.10 -21.83 17.49
C ILE A 68 30.46 -20.96 18.58
N GLY A 69 29.90 -19.87 18.15
CA GLY A 69 29.24 -18.87 18.99
C GLY A 69 28.15 -18.11 18.23
N GLY A 70 28.25 -18.04 16.90
CA GLY A 70 27.18 -17.54 16.05
C GLY A 70 26.06 -18.59 15.98
N ARG A 71 24.86 -18.26 16.40
CA ARG A 71 23.68 -19.08 16.14
C ARG A 71 23.64 -19.35 14.64
N SER A 72 23.83 -20.62 14.24
CA SER A 72 23.72 -20.99 12.84
C SER A 72 22.35 -20.53 12.34
N ALA A 73 22.35 -19.62 11.38
CA ALA A 73 21.10 -19.19 10.77
C ALA A 73 20.42 -20.42 10.16
N ILE A 74 19.18 -20.65 10.54
CA ILE A 74 18.37 -21.77 10.03
C ILE A 74 17.99 -21.50 8.58
N LEU A 75 17.81 -20.24 8.22
CA LEU A 75 17.38 -19.77 6.93
C LEU A 75 17.83 -18.31 6.75
N ASN A 76 18.33 -18.00 5.55
CA ASN A 76 18.47 -16.64 5.05
C ASN A 76 17.38 -16.41 4.01
N ALA A 77 16.65 -15.33 4.13
CA ALA A 77 15.59 -14.96 3.19
C ALA A 77 15.59 -13.45 2.99
N SER A 78 15.20 -13.00 1.81
CA SER A 78 15.10 -11.60 1.47
C SER A 78 13.64 -11.14 1.58
N GLY A 79 13.45 -9.87 1.87
CA GLY A 79 12.12 -9.29 2.01
C GLY A 79 12.14 -7.78 1.89
N TYR A 80 10.98 -7.17 2.08
CA TYR A 80 10.80 -5.72 2.00
C TYR A 80 10.24 -5.18 3.31
N VAL A 81 10.70 -3.99 3.69
CA VAL A 81 10.09 -3.25 4.80
C VAL A 81 8.83 -2.56 4.28
N THR A 82 7.69 -2.93 4.83
CA THR A 82 6.39 -2.36 4.46
C THR A 82 5.71 -1.77 5.70
N PRO A 83 5.02 -0.64 5.57
CA PRO A 83 4.21 -0.11 6.65
C PRO A 83 2.94 -0.95 6.79
N ARG A 84 2.73 -1.56 7.95
CA ARG A 84 1.54 -2.38 8.24
C ARG A 84 0.25 -1.58 8.14
N ARG A 85 0.25 -0.33 8.64
CA ARG A 85 -0.90 0.57 8.55
C ARG A 85 -0.73 1.47 7.34
N ARG A 86 -1.35 1.05 6.25
CA ARG A 86 -1.47 1.81 5.01
C ARG A 86 -2.95 1.93 4.66
N ALA A 87 -3.43 3.14 4.45
CA ALA A 87 -4.82 3.37 4.06
C ALA A 87 -4.89 4.40 2.93
N THR A 88 -5.64 4.06 1.91
CA THR A 88 -6.07 5.02 0.89
C THR A 88 -7.37 5.67 1.38
N ILE A 89 -7.32 6.97 1.59
CA ILE A 89 -8.45 7.78 2.04
C ILE A 89 -9.32 8.10 0.83
N ALA A 90 -10.57 7.70 0.89
CA ALA A 90 -11.56 7.95 -0.14
C ALA A 90 -12.67 8.87 0.37
N ALA A 91 -13.35 9.55 -0.54
CA ALA A 91 -14.56 10.28 -0.20
C ALA A 91 -15.69 9.30 0.16
N LYS A 92 -16.53 9.65 1.15
CA LYS A 92 -17.73 8.88 1.51
C LYS A 92 -18.92 9.20 0.62
N ILE A 93 -18.90 10.38 0.00
CA ILE A 93 -19.93 10.87 -0.92
C ILE A 93 -19.30 11.36 -2.21
N THR A 94 -20.09 11.39 -3.27
CA THR A 94 -19.65 11.98 -4.55
C THR A 94 -19.72 13.51 -4.45
N GLY A 95 -18.63 14.18 -4.83
CA GLY A 95 -18.56 15.62 -4.84
C GLY A 95 -17.33 16.15 -5.56
N ARG A 96 -17.34 17.43 -5.87
CA ARG A 96 -16.19 18.14 -6.44
C ARG A 96 -15.25 18.59 -5.32
N VAL A 97 -13.96 18.33 -5.47
CA VAL A 97 -12.94 18.80 -4.53
C VAL A 97 -12.79 20.32 -4.63
N THR A 98 -13.00 21.01 -3.52
CA THR A 98 -12.85 22.47 -3.41
C THR A 98 -11.53 22.89 -2.81
N GLY A 99 -10.91 22.03 -1.99
CA GLY A 99 -9.60 22.27 -1.41
C GLY A 99 -8.86 20.99 -1.09
N VAL A 100 -7.52 21.03 -1.18
CA VAL A 100 -6.59 19.97 -0.75
C VAL A 100 -5.51 20.64 0.08
N PHE A 101 -5.31 20.17 1.32
CA PHE A 101 -4.51 20.85 2.36
C PHE A 101 -3.27 20.03 2.78
N PHE A 102 -2.77 19.18 1.91
CA PHE A 102 -1.57 18.38 2.14
C PHE A 102 -0.78 18.24 0.83
N ASP A 103 0.50 17.89 0.97
CA ASP A 103 1.36 17.47 -0.12
C ASP A 103 2.00 16.11 0.21
N GLU A 104 2.57 15.46 -0.80
CA GLU A 104 3.29 14.20 -0.63
C GLU A 104 4.49 14.41 0.29
N GLY A 105 4.75 13.45 1.17
CA GLY A 105 5.77 13.55 2.19
C GLY A 105 5.37 14.31 3.46
N THR A 106 4.18 14.93 3.50
CA THR A 106 3.71 15.69 4.67
C THR A 106 3.30 14.77 5.81
N HIS A 107 3.72 15.10 7.04
CA HIS A 107 3.23 14.46 8.25
C HIS A 107 1.84 15.00 8.60
N VAL A 108 0.91 14.11 8.83
CA VAL A 108 -0.47 14.41 9.20
C VAL A 108 -0.84 13.76 10.53
N LYS A 109 -1.70 14.42 11.30
CA LYS A 109 -2.24 13.90 12.56
C LYS A 109 -3.66 13.38 12.38
N ALA A 110 -4.07 12.44 13.21
CA ALA A 110 -5.44 11.96 13.28
C ALA A 110 -6.42 13.15 13.42
N GLY A 111 -7.49 13.17 12.59
CA GLY A 111 -8.45 14.25 12.54
C GLY A 111 -7.99 15.49 11.76
N GLN A 112 -6.77 15.57 11.29
CA GLN A 112 -6.29 16.69 10.48
C GLN A 112 -7.06 16.76 9.16
N LEU A 113 -7.47 17.96 8.76
CA LEU A 113 -8.14 18.22 7.50
C LEU A 113 -7.22 17.92 6.32
N LEU A 114 -7.68 17.06 5.43
CA LEU A 114 -6.97 16.71 4.20
C LEU A 114 -7.58 17.38 2.98
N ALA A 115 -8.88 17.24 2.82
CA ALA A 115 -9.57 17.83 1.68
C ALA A 115 -11.01 18.25 2.03
N THR A 116 -11.55 19.13 1.24
CA THR A 116 -12.94 19.55 1.31
C THR A 116 -13.64 19.33 -0.01
N LEU A 117 -14.89 18.91 0.05
CA LEU A 117 -15.78 18.82 -1.11
C LEU A 117 -16.74 20.01 -1.14
N ASP A 118 -17.34 20.24 -2.29
CA ASP A 118 -18.42 21.22 -2.46
C ASP A 118 -19.64 20.79 -1.61
N ASP A 119 -19.95 21.59 -0.59
CA ASP A 119 -21.00 21.32 0.39
C ASP A 119 -22.26 22.17 0.19
N SER A 120 -22.31 22.96 -0.90
CA SER A 120 -23.37 23.91 -1.16
C SER A 120 -24.76 23.26 -1.22
N ASP A 121 -24.90 22.12 -1.85
CA ASP A 121 -26.19 21.45 -2.01
C ASP A 121 -26.59 20.68 -0.74
N VAL A 122 -25.63 20.03 -0.08
CA VAL A 122 -25.92 19.32 1.18
C VAL A 122 -26.23 20.30 2.33
N LYS A 123 -25.64 21.51 2.34
CA LYS A 123 -26.01 22.58 3.28
C LYS A 123 -27.44 23.07 3.05
N LYS A 124 -27.86 23.28 1.80
CA LYS A 124 -29.25 23.64 1.48
C LYS A 124 -30.22 22.54 1.93
N ALA A 125 -29.87 21.27 1.74
CA ALA A 125 -30.67 20.15 2.21
C ALA A 125 -30.79 20.13 3.73
N LEU A 126 -29.70 20.41 4.46
CA LEU A 126 -29.71 20.56 5.91
C LEU A 126 -30.61 21.71 6.37
N ASP A 127 -30.53 22.84 5.70
CA ASP A 127 -31.35 24.02 6.05
C ASP A 127 -32.84 23.78 5.77
N SER A 128 -33.16 23.07 4.68
CA SER A 128 -34.52 22.60 4.40
C SER A 128 -35.03 21.64 5.50
N ALA A 129 -34.23 20.66 5.92
CA ALA A 129 -34.62 19.76 6.99
C ALA A 129 -34.85 20.49 8.34
N LYS A 130 -34.05 21.53 8.63
CA LYS A 130 -34.27 22.39 9.81
C LYS A 130 -35.59 23.15 9.71
N ALA A 131 -35.92 23.75 8.56
CA ALA A 131 -37.17 24.43 8.32
C ALA A 131 -38.40 23.51 8.49
N ASP A 132 -38.31 22.27 8.01
CA ASP A 132 -39.34 21.24 8.19
C ASP A 132 -39.58 20.92 9.68
N ARG A 133 -38.52 20.81 10.47
CA ARG A 133 -38.60 20.60 11.92
C ARG A 133 -39.24 21.80 12.61
N ASP A 134 -38.85 23.03 12.24
CA ASP A 134 -39.36 24.23 12.84
C ASP A 134 -40.88 24.39 12.54
N SER A 135 -41.30 24.07 11.31
CA SER A 135 -42.71 24.00 10.94
C SER A 135 -43.49 23.00 11.78
N SER A 136 -42.93 21.79 11.95
CA SER A 136 -43.56 20.74 12.78
C SER A 136 -43.62 21.14 14.25
N GLN A 137 -42.64 21.87 14.73
CA GLN A 137 -42.63 22.40 16.12
C GLN A 137 -43.63 23.50 16.33
N ALA A 138 -43.86 24.39 15.34
CA ALA A 138 -44.87 25.40 15.36
C ALA A 138 -46.30 24.81 15.47
N ALA A 139 -46.55 23.67 14.78
CA ALA A 139 -47.80 22.94 14.89
C ALA A 139 -48.09 22.44 16.32
N ILE A 140 -47.07 22.05 17.08
CA ILE A 140 -47.22 21.66 18.49
C ILE A 140 -47.71 22.86 19.32
N ALA A 141 -47.11 24.05 19.10
CA ALA A 141 -47.51 25.24 19.82
C ALA A 141 -48.98 25.61 19.54
N ASP A 142 -49.43 25.49 18.30
CA ASP A 142 -50.82 25.70 17.94
C ASP A 142 -51.76 24.72 18.65
N PHE A 143 -51.47 23.41 18.61
CA PHE A 143 -52.26 22.39 19.31
C PHE A 143 -52.24 22.62 20.84
N GLN A 144 -51.18 23.12 21.41
CA GLN A 144 -51.09 23.42 22.83
C GLN A 144 -52.03 24.57 23.23
N VAL A 145 -52.16 25.62 22.40
CA VAL A 145 -53.12 26.71 22.61
C VAL A 145 -54.53 26.17 22.49
N GLN A 146 -54.84 25.36 21.49
CA GLN A 146 -56.16 24.74 21.35
C GLN A 146 -56.47 23.80 22.52
N LEU A 147 -55.51 23.04 23.02
CA LEU A 147 -55.66 22.17 24.19
C LEU A 147 -56.02 23.02 25.45
N LYS A 148 -55.32 24.14 25.67
CA LYS A 148 -55.57 25.04 26.78
C LYS A 148 -56.99 25.56 26.72
N PHE A 149 -57.47 25.97 25.56
CA PHE A 149 -58.86 26.41 25.37
C PHE A 149 -59.85 25.27 25.67
N SER A 150 -59.66 24.08 25.09
CA SER A 150 -60.55 22.92 25.34
C SER A 150 -60.54 22.46 26.78
N GLN A 151 -59.44 22.60 27.51
CA GLN A 151 -59.40 22.33 28.95
C GLN A 151 -60.23 23.31 29.77
N ILE A 152 -60.30 24.59 29.37
CA ILE A 152 -61.16 25.58 29.96
C ILE A 152 -62.63 25.23 29.71
N GLU A 153 -62.96 24.86 28.48
CA GLU A 153 -64.32 24.42 28.11
C GLU A 153 -64.77 23.20 28.91
N LEU A 154 -63.90 22.18 29.03
CA LEU A 154 -64.14 20.97 29.82
C LEU A 154 -64.45 21.36 31.29
N ARG A 155 -63.63 22.21 31.89
CA ARG A 155 -63.84 22.66 33.29
C ARG A 155 -65.15 23.40 33.47
N ARG A 156 -65.57 24.19 32.48
CA ARG A 156 -66.87 24.85 32.49
C ARG A 156 -68.02 23.85 32.38
N ALA A 157 -67.89 22.86 31.48
CA ALA A 157 -68.88 21.80 31.32
C ALA A 157 -69.02 20.97 32.60
N GLU A 158 -67.93 20.62 33.29
CA GLU A 158 -67.93 19.93 34.59
C GLU A 158 -68.70 20.72 35.66
N GLN A 159 -68.45 22.01 35.78
CA GLN A 159 -69.14 22.91 36.74
C GLN A 159 -70.68 23.08 36.47
N LEU A 160 -71.05 23.18 35.18
CA LEU A 160 -72.42 23.27 34.77
C LEU A 160 -73.19 21.96 34.93
N GLN A 161 -72.54 20.81 34.69
CA GLN A 161 -73.08 19.49 34.88
C GLN A 161 -73.33 19.24 36.41
N GLN A 162 -72.39 19.63 37.27
CA GLN A 162 -72.55 19.57 38.73
C GLN A 162 -73.71 20.40 39.23
N ALA A 163 -73.97 21.53 38.57
CA ALA A 163 -75.10 22.41 38.81
C ALA A 163 -76.44 21.89 38.19
N GLY A 164 -76.42 20.74 37.51
CA GLY A 164 -77.62 20.16 36.89
C GLY A 164 -78.12 20.89 35.63
N VAL A 165 -77.31 21.82 35.09
CA VAL A 165 -77.70 22.66 33.94
C VAL A 165 -77.30 22.05 32.59
N GLN A 166 -76.24 21.10 32.56
CA GLN A 166 -75.70 20.53 31.35
C GLN A 166 -75.88 19.05 31.34
N THR A 167 -76.01 18.46 30.10
CA THR A 167 -76.19 17.01 29.91
C THR A 167 -74.86 16.25 29.98
N GLN A 168 -74.90 14.95 30.29
CA GLN A 168 -73.71 14.09 30.28
C GLN A 168 -73.03 14.04 28.89
N GLU A 169 -73.83 14.04 27.82
CA GLU A 169 -73.35 14.05 26.44
C GLU A 169 -72.44 15.23 26.10
N GLN A 170 -72.76 16.42 26.65
CA GLN A 170 -71.98 17.64 26.47
C GLN A 170 -70.65 17.58 27.23
N LEU A 171 -70.62 16.95 28.42
CA LEU A 171 -69.41 16.70 29.16
C LEU A 171 -68.50 15.72 28.46
N ASP A 172 -69.05 14.61 27.98
CA ASP A 172 -68.32 13.57 27.24
C ASP A 172 -67.70 14.13 25.95
N THR A 173 -68.43 15.02 25.25
CA THR A 173 -67.92 15.71 24.05
C THR A 173 -66.75 16.63 24.40
N ALA A 174 -66.84 17.41 25.47
CA ALA A 174 -65.72 18.28 25.91
C ALA A 174 -64.51 17.48 26.33
N SER A 175 -64.68 16.35 27.05
CA SER A 175 -63.62 15.44 27.44
C SER A 175 -62.94 14.80 26.22
N THR A 176 -63.74 14.31 25.26
CA THR A 176 -63.21 13.69 24.03
C THR A 176 -62.38 14.69 23.20
N ASN A 177 -62.81 15.98 23.15
CA ASN A 177 -62.03 17.03 22.47
C ASN A 177 -60.64 17.23 23.10
N VAL A 178 -60.56 17.26 24.43
CA VAL A 178 -59.29 17.37 25.15
C VAL A 178 -58.40 16.19 24.85
N ASP A 179 -58.92 14.94 24.86
CA ASP A 179 -58.15 13.73 24.60
C ASP A 179 -57.71 13.64 23.12
N SER A 180 -58.57 14.09 22.20
CA SER A 180 -58.20 14.21 20.78
C SER A 180 -57.03 15.15 20.56
N LEU A 181 -57.03 16.33 21.24
CA LEU A 181 -55.95 17.31 21.15
C LEU A 181 -54.65 16.79 21.80
N LYS A 182 -54.74 16.06 22.92
CA LYS A 182 -53.56 15.37 23.49
C LYS A 182 -52.96 14.37 22.52
N ALA A 183 -53.80 13.58 21.85
CA ALA A 183 -53.36 12.62 20.84
C ALA A 183 -52.70 13.32 19.65
N LYS A 184 -53.27 14.44 19.17
CA LYS A 184 -52.65 15.26 18.10
C LYS A 184 -51.28 15.82 18.49
N ILE A 185 -51.12 16.31 19.73
CA ILE A 185 -49.85 16.78 20.25
C ILE A 185 -48.82 15.63 20.28
N ASN A 186 -49.22 14.45 20.73
CA ASN A 186 -48.33 13.30 20.74
C ASN A 186 -47.88 12.91 19.31
N LEU A 187 -48.80 12.91 18.35
CA LEU A 187 -48.49 12.68 16.95
C LEU A 187 -47.53 13.74 16.40
N ALA A 188 -47.79 15.02 16.66
CA ALA A 188 -46.89 16.10 16.24
C ALA A 188 -45.51 16.03 16.87
N LYS A 189 -45.41 15.59 18.14
CA LYS A 189 -44.10 15.31 18.79
C LYS A 189 -43.34 14.17 18.07
N GLN A 190 -44.03 13.09 17.68
CA GLN A 190 -43.40 12.02 16.92
C GLN A 190 -42.90 12.53 15.55
N GLN A 191 -43.63 13.44 14.93
CA GLN A 191 -43.25 14.05 13.66
C GLN A 191 -42.01 14.94 13.80
N VAL A 192 -41.91 15.72 14.91
CA VAL A 192 -40.70 16.47 15.24
C VAL A 192 -39.48 15.53 15.40
N GLN A 193 -39.64 14.40 16.14
CA GLN A 193 -38.56 13.40 16.28
C GLN A 193 -38.14 12.84 14.93
N GLY A 194 -39.08 12.56 14.02
CA GLY A 194 -38.77 12.12 12.66
C GLY A 194 -37.98 13.19 11.88
N SER A 195 -38.36 14.47 12.02
CA SER A 195 -37.63 15.60 11.39
C SER A 195 -36.23 15.77 11.96
N GLU A 196 -36.02 15.56 13.26
CA GLU A 196 -34.72 15.60 13.90
C GLU A 196 -33.77 14.47 13.38
N MET A 197 -34.33 13.30 13.04
CA MET A 197 -33.55 12.26 12.38
C MET A 197 -33.08 12.70 11.01
N ARG A 198 -33.93 13.35 10.20
CA ARG A 198 -33.57 13.90 8.88
C ARG A 198 -32.50 14.97 9.00
N ILE A 199 -32.56 15.83 10.03
CA ILE A 199 -31.50 16.81 10.31
C ILE A 199 -30.18 16.11 10.58
N ARG A 200 -30.15 15.03 11.39
CA ARG A 200 -28.91 14.28 11.67
C ARG A 200 -28.36 13.63 10.41
N GLU A 201 -29.20 13.09 9.56
CA GLU A 201 -28.81 12.53 8.26
C GLU A 201 -28.19 13.60 7.35
N ALA A 202 -28.87 14.76 7.22
CA ALA A 202 -28.36 15.87 6.42
C ALA A 202 -27.06 16.46 7.00
N GLN A 203 -26.93 16.55 8.33
CA GLN A 203 -25.69 16.97 8.99
C GLN A 203 -24.55 15.99 8.70
N GLN A 204 -24.79 14.68 8.78
CA GLN A 204 -23.79 13.68 8.44
C GLN A 204 -23.34 13.80 6.97
N ALA A 205 -24.23 14.18 6.06
CA ALA A 205 -23.87 14.45 4.67
C ALA A 205 -22.93 15.66 4.55
N VAL A 206 -23.16 16.72 5.32
CA VAL A 206 -22.27 17.89 5.41
C VAL A 206 -20.92 17.50 6.00
N ASP A 207 -20.91 16.72 7.08
CA ASP A 207 -19.68 16.24 7.73
C ASP A 207 -18.85 15.38 6.79
N ASN A 208 -19.49 14.60 5.92
CA ASN A 208 -18.83 13.77 4.91
C ASN A 208 -18.17 14.58 3.77
N CYS A 209 -18.47 15.89 3.64
CA CYS A 209 -17.76 16.80 2.74
C CYS A 209 -16.37 17.17 3.27
N VAL A 210 -16.10 16.96 4.53
CA VAL A 210 -14.83 17.25 5.20
C VAL A 210 -14.06 15.94 5.36
N ILE A 211 -12.92 15.82 4.69
CA ILE A 211 -12.13 14.59 4.66
C ILE A 211 -10.92 14.78 5.56
N THR A 212 -10.80 13.92 6.56
CA THR A 212 -9.76 13.99 7.58
C THR A 212 -8.91 12.72 7.61
N ALA A 213 -7.69 12.85 8.15
CA ALA A 213 -6.80 11.73 8.36
C ALA A 213 -7.33 10.78 9.47
N PRO A 214 -7.37 9.47 9.25
CA PRO A 214 -7.89 8.52 10.23
C PRO A 214 -6.90 8.21 11.36
N TYR A 215 -5.61 8.45 11.15
CA TYR A 215 -4.52 8.23 12.10
C TYR A 215 -3.31 9.08 11.75
N ASP A 216 -2.35 9.15 12.68
CA ASP A 216 -1.08 9.87 12.49
C ASP A 216 -0.20 9.13 11.49
N GLY A 217 0.34 9.84 10.50
CA GLY A 217 1.16 9.20 9.47
C GLY A 217 1.78 10.18 8.48
N ILE A 218 2.33 9.63 7.41
CA ILE A 218 2.92 10.39 6.30
C ILE A 218 2.09 10.12 5.04
N VAL A 219 1.79 11.18 4.30
CA VAL A 219 1.13 11.06 3.00
C VAL A 219 2.14 10.57 1.96
N VAL A 220 1.86 9.45 1.31
CA VAL A 220 2.72 8.88 0.25
C VAL A 220 2.23 9.15 -1.17
N SER A 221 0.93 9.41 -1.33
CA SER A 221 0.37 9.80 -2.63
C SER A 221 -0.73 10.82 -2.48
N LYS A 222 -0.79 11.76 -3.44
CA LYS A 222 -1.84 12.76 -3.61
C LYS A 222 -2.63 12.40 -4.87
N ASP A 223 -3.74 11.70 -4.67
CA ASP A 223 -4.48 11.10 -5.78
C ASP A 223 -5.55 12.04 -6.35
N ALA A 224 -6.01 13.05 -5.59
CA ALA A 224 -7.03 14.00 -6.01
C ALA A 224 -6.50 15.45 -6.07
N GLN A 225 -7.00 16.20 -7.04
CA GLN A 225 -6.70 17.63 -7.23
C GLN A 225 -7.95 18.48 -7.08
N VAL A 226 -7.74 19.76 -6.77
CA VAL A 226 -8.83 20.76 -6.69
C VAL A 226 -9.54 20.85 -8.05
N GLY A 227 -10.86 20.78 -8.02
CA GLY A 227 -11.73 20.81 -9.21
C GLY A 227 -12.12 19.44 -9.73
N GLU A 228 -11.45 18.36 -9.31
CA GLU A 228 -11.81 16.99 -9.71
C GLU A 228 -13.07 16.48 -9.00
N MET A 229 -13.77 15.57 -9.65
CA MET A 229 -14.89 14.81 -9.06
C MET A 229 -14.36 13.56 -8.40
N VAL A 230 -14.71 13.36 -7.14
CA VAL A 230 -14.40 12.15 -6.37
C VAL A 230 -15.69 11.39 -6.02
N SER A 231 -15.60 10.06 -5.95
CA SER A 231 -16.75 9.21 -5.64
C SER A 231 -16.28 7.96 -4.89
N PRO A 232 -17.08 7.42 -3.95
CA PRO A 232 -16.77 6.15 -3.27
C PRO A 232 -16.83 4.94 -4.22
N ILE A 233 -17.48 5.06 -5.37
CA ILE A 233 -17.66 4.01 -6.35
C ILE A 233 -16.97 4.44 -7.64
N SER A 234 -16.11 3.57 -8.17
CA SER A 234 -15.55 3.73 -9.51
C SER A 234 -16.67 3.51 -10.54
N ALA A 235 -17.33 4.59 -10.94
CA ALA A 235 -18.22 4.56 -12.08
C ALA A 235 -17.35 4.50 -13.35
N GLY A 236 -17.34 3.38 -14.05
CA GLY A 236 -16.45 2.96 -15.14
C GLY A 236 -16.16 3.90 -16.33
N GLY A 237 -16.05 5.18 -16.08
CA GLY A 237 -15.58 6.20 -17.01
C GLY A 237 -14.47 7.01 -16.34
N GLY A 238 -13.31 7.10 -16.96
CA GLY A 238 -12.03 7.62 -16.45
C GLY A 238 -12.00 9.04 -15.87
N PHE A 239 -13.13 9.62 -15.49
CA PHE A 239 -13.27 10.98 -14.97
C PHE A 239 -13.51 11.05 -13.46
N THR A 240 -13.72 9.92 -12.78
CA THR A 240 -14.02 9.89 -11.34
C THR A 240 -12.92 9.16 -10.59
N ARG A 241 -12.28 9.83 -9.64
CA ARG A 241 -11.28 9.22 -8.77
C ARG A 241 -11.92 8.70 -7.49
N THR A 242 -11.44 7.57 -6.99
CA THR A 242 -11.93 6.98 -5.74
C THR A 242 -11.05 7.36 -4.55
N GLY A 243 -9.74 7.55 -4.76
CA GLY A 243 -8.78 7.93 -3.72
C GLY A 243 -8.52 9.43 -3.68
N ILE A 244 -8.22 9.94 -2.50
CA ILE A 244 -7.80 11.33 -2.27
C ILE A 244 -6.34 11.38 -1.87
N ALA A 245 -5.93 10.52 -0.95
CA ALA A 245 -4.57 10.40 -0.45
C ALA A 245 -4.31 8.98 0.05
N THR A 246 -3.07 8.53 -0.02
CA THR A 246 -2.63 7.34 0.70
C THR A 246 -1.74 7.75 1.87
N ILE A 247 -2.09 7.30 3.07
CA ILE A 247 -1.36 7.59 4.31
C ILE A 247 -0.75 6.30 4.83
N VAL A 248 0.48 6.39 5.34
CA VAL A 248 1.20 5.30 5.97
C VAL A 248 1.65 5.68 7.37
N ASP A 249 1.57 4.74 8.29
CA ASP A 249 2.11 4.89 9.65
C ASP A 249 3.51 4.30 9.71
N MET A 250 4.53 5.15 9.68
CA MET A 250 5.94 4.75 9.71
C MET A 250 6.37 4.09 11.03
N ASN A 251 5.57 4.20 12.10
CA ASN A 251 5.84 3.51 13.35
C ASN A 251 5.34 2.06 13.36
N SER A 252 4.62 1.66 12.31
CA SER A 252 4.03 0.33 12.17
C SER A 252 4.73 -0.55 11.14
N ASN A 253 6.03 -0.33 10.91
CA ASN A 253 6.79 -1.07 9.91
C ASN A 253 6.90 -2.55 10.27
N GLU A 254 6.72 -3.40 9.28
CA GLU A 254 6.99 -4.84 9.34
C GLU A 254 7.82 -5.27 8.12
N ILE A 255 8.44 -6.42 8.22
CA ILE A 255 9.24 -6.97 7.13
C ILE A 255 8.46 -8.15 6.55
N GLU A 256 8.05 -8.04 5.32
CA GLU A 256 7.46 -9.13 4.55
C GLU A 256 8.56 -9.91 3.86
N VAL A 257 8.62 -11.20 4.13
CA VAL A 257 9.67 -12.09 3.63
C VAL A 257 9.04 -13.24 2.87
N ASP A 258 9.43 -13.41 1.63
CA ASP A 258 9.06 -14.57 0.81
C ASP A 258 9.95 -15.75 1.17
N VAL A 259 9.40 -16.79 1.77
CA VAL A 259 10.11 -18.00 2.17
C VAL A 259 9.84 -19.13 1.19
N ASN A 260 10.89 -19.79 0.71
CA ASN A 260 10.73 -20.95 -0.15
C ASN A 260 9.99 -22.08 0.57
N GLU A 261 9.07 -22.76 -0.13
CA GLU A 261 8.22 -23.83 0.39
C GLU A 261 9.01 -24.92 1.14
N SER A 262 10.22 -25.26 0.66
CA SER A 262 11.09 -26.26 1.28
C SER A 262 11.52 -25.92 2.72
N TYR A 263 11.46 -24.66 3.11
CA TYR A 263 11.92 -24.18 4.41
C TYR A 263 10.81 -23.72 5.33
N ILE A 264 9.58 -23.54 4.81
CA ILE A 264 8.46 -22.96 5.58
C ILE A 264 8.14 -23.76 6.86
N ALA A 265 8.30 -25.08 6.82
CA ALA A 265 8.09 -25.95 7.98
C ALA A 265 9.04 -25.68 9.16
N ARG A 266 10.15 -24.98 8.91
CA ARG A 266 11.15 -24.61 9.92
C ARG A 266 10.90 -23.23 10.53
N VAL A 267 10.02 -22.44 9.94
CA VAL A 267 9.64 -21.10 10.42
C VAL A 267 8.49 -21.24 11.41
N LYS A 268 8.67 -20.70 12.60
CA LYS A 268 7.66 -20.76 13.67
C LYS A 268 7.33 -19.35 14.15
N ASP A 269 6.10 -19.15 14.58
CA ASP A 269 5.68 -17.92 15.21
C ASP A 269 6.58 -17.58 16.41
N ARG A 270 6.85 -16.30 16.60
CA ARG A 270 7.72 -15.73 17.65
C ARG A 270 9.20 -16.17 17.55
N GLN A 271 9.61 -16.83 16.48
CA GLN A 271 11.01 -17.16 16.25
C GLN A 271 11.83 -15.88 16.13
N LYS A 272 13.00 -15.82 16.79
CA LYS A 272 13.90 -14.67 16.71
C LYS A 272 14.55 -14.61 15.33
N VAL A 273 14.58 -13.43 14.77
CA VAL A 273 15.16 -13.12 13.47
C VAL A 273 16.05 -11.88 13.62
N THR A 274 17.16 -11.86 12.90
CA THR A 274 17.96 -10.65 12.74
C THR A 274 17.73 -10.14 11.33
N ALA A 275 17.25 -8.90 11.22
CA ALA A 275 17.09 -8.23 9.93
C ALA A 275 18.26 -7.28 9.70
N ILE A 276 18.81 -7.30 8.49
CA ILE A 276 19.88 -6.42 8.03
C ILE A 276 19.34 -5.68 6.81
N LEU A 277 19.44 -4.35 6.83
CA LEU A 277 19.00 -3.52 5.72
C LEU A 277 20.16 -3.34 4.73
N ASP A 278 19.90 -3.45 3.44
CA ASP A 278 20.91 -3.22 2.40
C ASP A 278 21.52 -1.81 2.46
N ALA A 279 20.71 -0.80 2.86
CA ALA A 279 21.16 0.56 3.05
C ALA A 279 22.07 0.76 4.28
N TYR A 280 22.00 -0.13 5.26
CA TYR A 280 22.74 -0.06 6.53
C TYR A 280 23.22 -1.46 6.93
N PRO A 281 24.26 -2.00 6.26
CA PRO A 281 24.72 -3.39 6.45
C PRO A 281 25.28 -3.67 7.85
N ASP A 282 25.75 -2.63 8.53
CA ASP A 282 26.29 -2.74 9.88
C ASP A 282 25.22 -2.70 11.00
N TRP A 283 23.94 -2.51 10.60
CA TRP A 283 22.85 -2.39 11.57
C TRP A 283 22.02 -3.68 11.64
N GLU A 284 22.27 -4.45 12.68
CA GLU A 284 21.50 -5.64 13.01
C GLU A 284 20.24 -5.26 13.80
N ILE A 285 19.06 -5.45 13.19
CA ILE A 285 17.77 -5.14 13.81
C ILE A 285 17.20 -6.44 14.41
N PRO A 286 17.11 -6.55 15.75
CA PRO A 286 16.51 -7.70 16.39
C PRO A 286 15.00 -7.70 16.14
N SER A 287 14.53 -8.75 15.51
CA SER A 287 13.14 -8.91 15.08
C SER A 287 12.60 -10.27 15.51
N HIS A 288 11.34 -10.52 15.28
CA HIS A 288 10.73 -11.83 15.50
C HIS A 288 9.65 -12.10 14.46
N VAL A 289 9.47 -13.37 14.14
CA VAL A 289 8.37 -13.81 13.28
C VAL A 289 7.07 -13.52 13.99
N ARG A 290 6.23 -12.71 13.39
CA ARG A 290 4.92 -12.34 13.91
C ARG A 290 3.88 -13.41 13.58
N THR A 291 3.81 -13.76 12.31
CA THR A 291 2.88 -14.76 11.79
C THR A 291 3.38 -15.27 10.44
N VAL A 292 3.00 -16.47 10.09
CA VAL A 292 3.21 -17.05 8.76
C VAL A 292 1.90 -16.97 8.01
N ILE A 293 1.91 -16.33 6.83
CA ILE A 293 0.72 -16.19 5.99
C ILE A 293 0.80 -17.29 4.91
N PRO A 294 -0.07 -18.29 4.92
CA PRO A 294 -0.01 -19.42 3.99
C PRO A 294 -0.57 -19.03 2.61
N THR A 295 0.06 -18.05 1.97
CA THR A 295 -0.30 -17.62 0.62
C THR A 295 0.81 -18.06 -0.32
N ALA A 296 0.55 -19.09 -1.15
CA ALA A 296 1.53 -19.59 -2.08
C ALA A 296 1.59 -18.73 -3.35
N ASP A 297 2.75 -18.18 -3.66
CA ASP A 297 3.05 -17.64 -4.98
C ASP A 297 3.56 -18.75 -5.89
N ARG A 298 2.72 -19.20 -6.82
CA ARG A 298 3.06 -20.29 -7.75
C ARG A 298 4.18 -19.94 -8.74
N GLN A 299 4.41 -18.65 -9.00
CA GLN A 299 5.47 -18.24 -9.93
C GLN A 299 6.84 -18.26 -9.27
N LYS A 300 6.89 -17.98 -7.96
CA LYS A 300 8.14 -17.93 -7.19
C LYS A 300 8.39 -19.20 -6.34
N ALA A 301 7.44 -20.12 -6.23
CA ALA A 301 7.46 -21.26 -5.31
C ALA A 301 7.76 -20.83 -3.86
N THR A 302 7.16 -19.72 -3.42
CA THR A 302 7.32 -19.13 -2.08
C THR A 302 5.99 -19.05 -1.36
N VAL A 303 6.05 -18.97 -0.05
CA VAL A 303 4.94 -18.75 0.87
C VAL A 303 5.20 -17.48 1.68
#